data_e5f794fc91b28b379cdc9eec5f2dbb34
#
_entry.id   e5f794fc91b28b379cdc9eec5f2dbb34
#
_cell.length_a   1.000
_cell.length_b   1.000
_cell.length_c   1.000
_cell.angle_alpha   90.00
_cell.angle_beta   90.00
_cell.angle_gamma   90.00
#
_symmetry.space_group_name_H-M   'P 1'
#
loop_
_entity.id
_entity.type
_entity.pdbx_description
1 polymer ?
#
loop_
_entity_poly.entity_id
_entity_poly.type
_entity_poly.pdbx_seq_one_letter_code
_entity_poly.pdbx_strand_id
1 'polypeptide(L)'
;MAILYVRSHLRLVVNLQTNVKAMQSPAYAHRVKLSNLQQMANTIIYVQEHGFDTQSDLKNTLLASKQELKEMQTQFAQHRSDLRILNDQIRYTGQYYANKEVYSQFSNAKYKGKYRKEHAKEIQKYEEARNWLRSFYQDGKMTSLKTLTLQKEKLQQQIGSCSDKERRNPCLK
;
A
#
# COMPACT_ATOMS: atom_id res chain seq x y z
N MET A 1 28.31 30.22 10.57
CA MET A 1 28.28 29.18 9.54
C MET A 1 27.44 28.01 10.08
N ALA A 2 26.20 27.89 9.67
CA ALA A 2 25.31 26.83 10.17
C ALA A 2 25.49 25.58 9.34
N ILE A 3 26.01 24.52 9.97
CA ILE A 3 26.14 23.20 9.34
C ILE A 3 24.79 22.51 9.44
N LEU A 4 24.11 22.33 8.31
CA LEU A 4 22.87 21.61 8.21
C LEU A 4 23.11 20.11 8.43
N TYR A 5 22.71 19.59 9.58
CA TYR A 5 22.63 18.16 9.83
C TYR A 5 21.32 17.62 9.24
N VAL A 6 21.38 17.09 8.03
CA VAL A 6 20.30 16.29 7.49
C VAL A 6 20.50 14.85 8.00
N ARG A 7 19.74 14.44 9.00
CA ARG A 7 19.62 13.05 9.43
C ARG A 7 18.75 12.31 8.41
N SER A 8 19.34 11.89 7.32
CA SER A 8 18.80 10.83 6.46
C SER A 8 19.87 9.76 6.31
N HIS A 9 19.56 8.58 5.77
CA HIS A 9 20.51 7.51 5.49
C HIS A 9 21.65 7.89 4.51
N LEU A 10 21.72 9.12 4.07
CA LEU A 10 22.90 9.77 3.52
C LEU A 10 23.97 9.76 4.62
N ARG A 11 25.00 8.98 4.42
CA ARG A 11 26.16 8.97 5.31
C ARG A 11 26.62 10.41 5.46
N LEU A 12 26.43 10.93 6.65
CA LEU A 12 26.88 12.25 7.06
C LEU A 12 28.32 12.47 6.62
N VAL A 13 28.63 13.66 6.21
CA VAL A 13 29.99 14.15 6.09
C VAL A 13 30.76 13.75 7.36
N VAL A 14 31.71 12.86 7.22
CA VAL A 14 32.47 12.32 8.37
C VAL A 14 33.31 13.44 8.96
N ASN A 15 33.16 13.71 10.24
CA ASN A 15 34.02 14.67 10.92
C ASN A 15 35.40 14.07 11.11
N LEU A 16 36.39 14.60 10.37
CA LEU A 16 37.76 14.15 10.39
C LEU A 16 38.46 14.40 11.74
N GLN A 17 38.01 15.41 12.49
CA GLN A 17 38.62 15.77 13.78
C GLN A 17 38.22 14.81 14.92
N THR A 18 37.05 14.16 14.79
CA THR A 18 36.53 13.23 15.81
C THR A 18 36.58 11.77 15.40
N ASN A 19 36.98 11.50 14.16
CA ASN A 19 37.05 10.12 13.65
C ASN A 19 38.41 9.50 13.97
N VAL A 20 38.43 8.56 14.90
CA VAL A 20 39.67 7.89 15.36
C VAL A 20 40.48 7.26 14.23
N LYS A 21 39.81 6.63 13.22
CA LYS A 21 40.54 6.05 12.07
C LYS A 21 41.17 7.12 11.17
N ALA A 22 40.53 8.27 11.03
CA ALA A 22 41.09 9.38 10.25
C ALA A 22 42.27 10.03 10.96
N MET A 23 42.27 10.05 12.29
CA MET A 23 43.40 10.53 13.09
C MET A 23 44.63 9.59 13.02
N GLN A 24 44.39 8.30 12.91
CA GLN A 24 45.43 7.27 12.91
C GLN A 24 46.02 6.95 11.53
N SER A 25 45.29 7.25 10.46
CA SER A 25 45.67 6.92 9.08
C SER A 25 45.49 8.11 8.13
N PRO A 26 46.61 8.77 7.70
CA PRO A 26 46.56 9.87 6.74
C PRO A 26 45.90 9.48 5.39
N ALA A 27 46.15 8.26 4.92
CA ALA A 27 45.56 7.76 3.69
C ALA A 27 44.03 7.62 3.81
N TYR A 28 43.54 7.17 4.96
CA TYR A 28 42.10 7.10 5.24
C TYR A 28 41.51 8.52 5.35
N ALA A 29 42.17 9.42 6.06
CA ALA A 29 41.74 10.83 6.20
C ALA A 29 41.61 11.51 4.83
N HIS A 30 42.59 11.31 3.94
CA HIS A 30 42.54 11.85 2.57
C HIS A 30 41.33 11.29 1.77
N ARG A 31 41.09 9.98 1.81
CA ARG A 31 39.96 9.35 1.14
C ARG A 31 38.63 9.89 1.67
N VAL A 32 38.48 10.01 2.98
CA VAL A 32 37.28 10.56 3.60
C VAL A 32 37.10 12.04 3.23
N LYS A 33 38.16 12.82 3.16
CA LYS A 33 38.13 14.23 2.71
C LYS A 33 37.55 14.35 1.28
N LEU A 34 38.04 13.52 0.35
CA LEU A 34 37.51 13.50 -1.01
C LEU A 34 36.05 13.08 -1.08
N SER A 35 35.68 12.04 -0.32
CA SER A 35 34.29 11.60 -0.23
C SER A 35 33.36 12.69 0.34
N ASN A 36 33.82 13.39 1.39
CA ASN A 36 33.08 14.50 1.96
C ASN A 36 32.88 15.64 0.97
N LEU A 37 33.93 16.02 0.23
CA LEU A 37 33.86 17.07 -0.80
C LEU A 37 32.87 16.68 -1.91
N GLN A 38 32.90 15.43 -2.35
CA GLN A 38 31.98 14.94 -3.38
C GLN A 38 30.54 14.94 -2.88
N GLN A 39 30.27 14.54 -1.64
CA GLN A 39 28.92 14.63 -1.06
C GLN A 39 28.43 16.06 -0.91
N MET A 40 29.32 16.98 -0.49
CA MET A 40 28.99 18.41 -0.42
C MET A 40 28.66 18.99 -1.80
N ALA A 41 29.47 18.67 -2.83
CA ALA A 41 29.21 19.09 -4.20
C ALA A 41 27.88 18.58 -4.72
N ASN A 42 27.59 17.27 -4.54
CA ASN A 42 26.32 16.67 -4.92
C ASN A 42 25.13 17.33 -4.20
N THR A 43 25.31 17.67 -2.93
CA THR A 43 24.26 18.38 -2.15
C THR A 43 24.00 19.77 -2.71
N ILE A 44 25.04 20.52 -3.06
CA ILE A 44 24.92 21.85 -3.66
C ILE A 44 24.22 21.77 -5.03
N ILE A 45 24.63 20.82 -5.87
CA ILE A 45 23.99 20.58 -7.18
C ILE A 45 22.51 20.26 -6.98
N TYR A 46 22.17 19.35 -6.07
CA TYR A 46 20.79 18.99 -5.76
C TYR A 46 19.94 20.20 -5.32
N VAL A 47 20.49 21.02 -4.42
CA VAL A 47 19.84 22.25 -3.94
C VAL A 47 19.58 23.23 -5.10
N GLN A 48 20.57 23.40 -5.99
CA GLN A 48 20.45 24.27 -7.16
C GLN A 48 19.44 23.74 -8.18
N GLU A 49 19.50 22.45 -8.49
CA GLU A 49 18.58 21.80 -9.46
C GLU A 49 17.13 21.86 -9.01
N HIS A 50 16.88 21.87 -7.71
CA HIS A 50 15.53 21.92 -7.13
C HIS A 50 15.09 23.33 -6.71
N GLY A 51 15.93 24.35 -6.95
CA GLY A 51 15.59 25.75 -6.67
C GLY A 51 15.37 26.04 -5.18
N PHE A 52 16.10 25.39 -4.28
CA PHE A 52 16.04 25.69 -2.86
C PHE A 52 16.95 26.85 -2.51
N ASP A 53 16.45 28.08 -2.60
CA ASP A 53 17.25 29.30 -2.31
C ASP A 53 17.44 29.50 -0.81
N THR A 54 16.51 29.04 0.01
CA THR A 54 16.54 29.25 1.46
C THR A 54 16.31 27.94 2.23
N GLN A 55 16.75 27.94 3.50
CA GLN A 55 16.44 26.83 4.43
C GLN A 55 14.92 26.67 4.63
N SER A 56 14.17 27.75 4.50
CA SER A 56 12.71 27.74 4.59
C SER A 56 12.09 26.96 3.44
N ASP A 57 12.58 27.13 2.22
CA ASP A 57 12.07 26.41 1.03
C ASP A 57 12.29 24.92 1.16
N LEU A 58 13.49 24.51 1.61
CA LEU A 58 13.78 23.11 1.88
C LEU A 58 12.87 22.51 2.95
N LYS A 59 12.61 23.25 4.03
CA LYS A 59 11.68 22.81 5.09
C LYS A 59 10.25 22.68 4.58
N ASN A 60 9.78 23.65 3.82
CA ASN A 60 8.44 23.66 3.26
C ASN A 60 8.24 22.50 2.28
N THR A 61 9.21 22.26 1.40
CA THR A 61 9.17 21.13 0.46
C THR A 61 9.21 19.80 1.20
N LEU A 62 10.02 19.69 2.25
CA LEU A 62 10.05 18.48 3.08
C LEU A 62 8.70 18.23 3.78
N LEU A 63 8.06 19.27 4.29
CA LEU A 63 6.75 19.17 4.92
C LEU A 63 5.67 18.78 3.90
N ALA A 64 5.66 19.38 2.72
CA ALA A 64 4.77 19.05 1.62
C ALA A 64 4.93 17.59 1.20
N SER A 65 6.16 17.15 0.96
CA SER A 65 6.45 15.76 0.58
C SER A 65 6.03 14.75 1.66
N LYS A 66 6.21 15.08 2.94
CA LYS A 66 5.72 14.25 4.06
C LYS A 66 4.20 14.15 4.09
N GLN A 67 3.52 15.27 3.81
CA GLN A 67 2.07 15.29 3.76
C GLN A 67 1.55 14.47 2.60
N GLU A 68 2.12 14.61 1.41
CA GLU A 68 1.78 13.82 0.22
C GLU A 68 1.99 12.32 0.47
N LEU A 69 3.11 11.95 1.11
CA LEU A 69 3.38 10.57 1.47
C LEU A 69 2.30 10.01 2.41
N LYS A 70 1.93 10.76 3.43
CA LYS A 70 0.89 10.35 4.38
C LYS A 70 -0.46 10.17 3.70
N GLU A 71 -0.80 11.06 2.79
CA GLU A 71 -2.03 10.97 2.00
C GLU A 71 -2.03 9.74 1.08
N MET A 72 -0.93 9.49 0.38
CA MET A 72 -0.76 8.26 -0.44
C MET A 72 -0.86 6.98 0.39
N GLN A 73 -0.23 6.95 1.57
CA GLN A 73 -0.31 5.79 2.47
C GLN A 73 -1.75 5.55 2.95
N THR A 74 -2.47 6.62 3.26
CA THR A 74 -3.87 6.54 3.68
C THR A 74 -4.75 6.01 2.54
N GLN A 75 -4.59 6.54 1.32
CA GLN A 75 -5.30 6.08 0.13
C GLN A 75 -4.99 4.61 -0.18
N PHE A 76 -3.73 4.21 -0.07
CA PHE A 76 -3.30 2.83 -0.29
C PHE A 76 -3.94 1.88 0.74
N ALA A 77 -3.97 2.27 2.01
CA ALA A 77 -4.63 1.49 3.06
C ALA A 77 -6.14 1.34 2.80
N GLN A 78 -6.80 2.42 2.36
CA GLN A 78 -8.21 2.41 1.99
C GLN A 78 -8.47 1.46 0.82
N HIS A 79 -7.72 1.58 -0.27
CA HIS A 79 -7.87 0.72 -1.44
C HIS A 79 -7.65 -0.77 -1.10
N ARG A 80 -6.72 -1.08 -0.19
CA ARG A 80 -6.53 -2.46 0.29
C ARG A 80 -7.72 -2.96 1.08
N SER A 81 -8.33 -2.11 1.90
CA SER A 81 -9.55 -2.44 2.65
C SER A 81 -10.72 -2.69 1.69
N ASP A 82 -10.92 -1.80 0.72
CA ASP A 82 -11.97 -1.92 -0.29
C ASP A 82 -11.81 -3.18 -1.13
N LEU A 83 -10.56 -3.54 -1.47
CA LEU A 83 -10.27 -4.77 -2.21
C LEU A 83 -10.63 -6.03 -1.40
N ARG A 84 -10.45 -6.03 -0.08
CA ARG A 84 -10.87 -7.14 0.79
C ARG A 84 -12.39 -7.30 0.77
N ILE A 85 -13.11 -6.20 0.97
CA ILE A 85 -14.57 -6.18 0.95
C ILE A 85 -15.08 -6.69 -0.41
N LEU A 86 -14.51 -6.21 -1.49
CA LEU A 86 -14.88 -6.60 -2.84
C LEU A 86 -14.60 -8.07 -3.14
N ASN A 87 -13.49 -8.62 -2.64
CA ASN A 87 -13.21 -10.06 -2.74
C ASN A 87 -14.23 -10.90 -1.95
N ASP A 88 -14.64 -10.43 -0.78
CA ASP A 88 -15.68 -11.09 -0.01
C ASP A 88 -17.05 -11.04 -0.72
N GLN A 89 -17.40 -9.90 -1.32
CA GLN A 89 -18.61 -9.79 -2.17
C GLN A 89 -18.60 -10.78 -3.33
N ILE A 90 -17.48 -10.87 -4.07
CA ILE A 90 -17.32 -11.80 -5.19
C ILE A 90 -17.46 -13.24 -4.70
N ARG A 91 -16.79 -13.58 -3.61
CA ARG A 91 -16.81 -14.91 -3.01
C ARG A 91 -18.23 -15.33 -2.61
N TYR A 92 -18.90 -14.52 -1.82
CA TYR A 92 -20.24 -14.87 -1.33
C TYR A 92 -21.30 -14.82 -2.42
N THR A 93 -21.20 -13.88 -3.36
CA THR A 93 -22.08 -13.86 -4.53
C THR A 93 -21.89 -15.10 -5.40
N GLY A 94 -20.64 -15.53 -5.62
CA GLY A 94 -20.32 -16.77 -6.34
C GLY A 94 -20.85 -18.00 -5.62
N GLN A 95 -20.66 -18.12 -4.32
CA GLN A 95 -21.18 -19.23 -3.51
C GLN A 95 -22.72 -19.28 -3.52
N TYR A 96 -23.36 -18.13 -3.45
CA TYR A 96 -24.83 -18.03 -3.53
C TYR A 96 -25.37 -18.59 -4.84
N TYR A 97 -24.81 -18.15 -5.97
CA TYR A 97 -25.28 -18.62 -7.28
C TYR A 97 -24.91 -20.09 -7.54
N ALA A 98 -23.72 -20.52 -7.15
CA ALA A 98 -23.27 -21.90 -7.35
C ALA A 98 -24.13 -22.93 -6.59
N ASN A 99 -24.62 -22.56 -5.40
CA ASN A 99 -25.40 -23.50 -4.57
C ASN A 99 -26.91 -23.23 -4.56
N LYS A 100 -27.37 -22.26 -5.34
CA LYS A 100 -28.80 -21.84 -5.40
C LYS A 100 -29.71 -22.99 -5.83
N GLU A 101 -29.29 -23.78 -6.80
CA GLU A 101 -30.07 -24.89 -7.33
C GLU A 101 -30.19 -26.01 -6.29
N VAL A 102 -29.09 -26.41 -5.64
CA VAL A 102 -29.09 -27.41 -4.58
C VAL A 102 -30.01 -26.99 -3.43
N TYR A 103 -29.97 -25.72 -3.05
CA TYR A 103 -30.86 -25.19 -2.01
C TYR A 103 -32.33 -25.17 -2.43
N SER A 104 -32.63 -24.87 -3.69
CA SER A 104 -33.97 -24.97 -4.24
C SER A 104 -34.52 -26.39 -4.19
N GLN A 105 -33.70 -27.38 -4.59
CA GLN A 105 -34.03 -28.80 -4.50
C GLN A 105 -34.25 -29.24 -3.05
N PHE A 106 -33.38 -28.80 -2.12
CA PHE A 106 -33.56 -29.02 -0.68
C PHE A 106 -34.88 -28.50 -0.16
N SER A 107 -35.26 -27.27 -0.59
CA SER A 107 -36.52 -26.63 -0.15
C SER A 107 -37.75 -27.43 -0.59
N ASN A 108 -37.68 -28.06 -1.76
CA ASN A 108 -38.76 -28.84 -2.39
C ASN A 108 -38.68 -30.36 -2.05
N ALA A 109 -37.62 -30.79 -1.39
CA ALA A 109 -37.40 -32.21 -1.10
C ALA A 109 -38.44 -32.78 -0.11
N LYS A 110 -39.00 -33.94 -0.42
CA LYS A 110 -39.94 -34.69 0.43
C LYS A 110 -39.25 -35.14 1.73
N TYR A 111 -37.97 -35.58 1.64
CA TYR A 111 -37.16 -36.07 2.77
C TYR A 111 -35.99 -35.12 3.04
N LYS A 112 -36.28 -33.96 3.60
CA LYS A 112 -35.30 -32.90 3.87
C LYS A 112 -34.11 -33.37 4.72
N GLY A 113 -34.33 -34.25 5.70
CA GLY A 113 -33.25 -34.74 6.57
C GLY A 113 -32.21 -35.57 5.87
N LYS A 114 -32.61 -36.43 4.91
CA LYS A 114 -31.71 -37.23 4.10
C LYS A 114 -30.94 -36.35 3.11
N TYR A 115 -31.64 -35.51 2.38
CA TYR A 115 -31.05 -34.58 1.41
C TYR A 115 -30.03 -33.64 2.06
N ARG A 116 -30.34 -33.12 3.27
CA ARG A 116 -29.41 -32.24 4.03
C ARG A 116 -28.12 -32.98 4.44
N LYS A 117 -28.19 -34.28 4.75
CA LYS A 117 -27.00 -35.07 5.06
C LYS A 117 -26.11 -35.28 3.82
N GLU A 118 -26.72 -35.51 2.67
CA GLU A 118 -26.01 -35.73 1.40
C GLU A 118 -25.38 -34.45 0.87
N HIS A 119 -26.04 -33.27 1.03
CA HIS A 119 -25.62 -31.96 0.50
C HIS A 119 -25.31 -30.95 1.59
N ALA A 120 -24.80 -31.38 2.75
CA ALA A 120 -24.62 -30.54 3.91
C ALA A 120 -23.71 -29.33 3.65
N LYS A 121 -22.62 -29.55 2.89
CA LYS A 121 -21.63 -28.49 2.59
C LYS A 121 -22.17 -27.42 1.65
N GLU A 122 -22.91 -27.83 0.63
CA GLU A 122 -23.52 -26.93 -0.36
C GLU A 122 -24.61 -26.06 0.29
N ILE A 123 -25.46 -26.70 1.09
CA ILE A 123 -26.54 -26.01 1.82
C ILE A 123 -25.95 -25.02 2.82
N GLN A 124 -24.93 -25.42 3.59
CA GLN A 124 -24.25 -24.54 4.53
C GLN A 124 -23.64 -23.33 3.82
N LYS A 125 -22.89 -23.54 2.72
CA LYS A 125 -22.31 -22.45 1.93
C LYS A 125 -23.35 -21.49 1.39
N TYR A 126 -24.49 -22.01 0.96
CA TYR A 126 -25.61 -21.17 0.50
C TYR A 126 -26.19 -20.33 1.63
N GLU A 127 -26.46 -20.94 2.80
CA GLU A 127 -27.01 -20.26 3.96
C GLU A 127 -26.06 -19.16 4.48
N GLU A 128 -24.76 -19.46 4.58
CA GLU A 128 -23.72 -18.49 4.95
C GLU A 128 -23.67 -17.33 3.95
N ALA A 129 -23.61 -17.63 2.66
CA ALA A 129 -23.57 -16.62 1.61
C ALA A 129 -24.83 -15.74 1.62
N ARG A 130 -26.01 -16.34 1.76
CA ARG A 130 -27.28 -15.63 1.84
C ARG A 130 -27.33 -14.69 3.04
N ASN A 131 -26.89 -15.15 4.21
CA ASN A 131 -26.88 -14.34 5.44
C ASN A 131 -25.92 -13.17 5.30
N TRP A 132 -24.71 -13.41 4.77
CA TRP A 132 -23.73 -12.36 4.54
C TRP A 132 -24.24 -11.33 3.52
N LEU A 133 -24.78 -11.77 2.39
CA LEU A 133 -25.34 -10.88 1.37
C LEU A 133 -26.50 -10.04 1.89
N ARG A 134 -27.36 -10.60 2.74
CA ARG A 134 -28.45 -9.86 3.38
C ARG A 134 -27.95 -8.79 4.34
N SER A 135 -26.91 -9.08 5.11
CA SER A 135 -26.32 -8.10 6.03
C SER A 135 -25.60 -6.98 5.27
N PHE A 136 -25.04 -7.30 4.10
CA PHE A 136 -24.30 -6.33 3.29
C PHE A 136 -25.20 -5.47 2.41
N TYR A 137 -26.15 -6.08 1.71
CA TYR A 137 -27.10 -5.39 0.80
C TYR A 137 -28.44 -5.16 1.52
N GLN A 138 -28.51 -4.13 2.34
CA GLN A 138 -29.73 -3.78 3.08
C GLN A 138 -30.91 -3.44 2.16
N ASP A 139 -30.61 -2.88 0.98
CA ASP A 139 -31.63 -2.52 -0.03
C ASP A 139 -32.06 -3.72 -0.91
N GLY A 140 -31.54 -4.90 -0.68
CA GLY A 140 -31.87 -6.12 -1.43
C GLY A 140 -31.37 -6.17 -2.88
N LYS A 141 -30.66 -5.14 -3.36
CA LYS A 141 -30.12 -5.07 -4.72
C LYS A 141 -28.69 -5.59 -4.77
N MET A 142 -28.53 -6.84 -5.16
CA MET A 142 -27.21 -7.44 -5.33
C MET A 142 -26.53 -6.96 -6.61
N THR A 143 -25.25 -6.59 -6.51
CA THR A 143 -24.42 -6.25 -7.67
C THR A 143 -24.05 -7.52 -8.45
N SER A 144 -24.01 -7.44 -9.78
CA SER A 144 -23.66 -8.58 -10.62
C SER A 144 -22.18 -8.98 -10.44
N LEU A 145 -21.87 -10.28 -10.57
CA LEU A 145 -20.48 -10.76 -10.52
C LEU A 145 -19.58 -10.08 -11.56
N LYS A 146 -20.09 -9.81 -12.76
CA LYS A 146 -19.32 -9.12 -13.81
C LYS A 146 -18.93 -7.71 -13.38
N THR A 147 -19.87 -6.97 -12.78
CA THR A 147 -19.62 -5.61 -12.28
C THR A 147 -18.60 -5.63 -11.14
N LEU A 148 -18.72 -6.57 -10.19
CA LEU A 148 -17.79 -6.73 -9.09
C LEU A 148 -16.37 -7.06 -9.58
N THR A 149 -16.25 -7.95 -10.57
CA THR A 149 -14.95 -8.29 -11.18
C THR A 149 -14.31 -7.08 -11.86
N LEU A 150 -15.09 -6.31 -12.61
CA LEU A 150 -14.60 -5.08 -13.24
C LEU A 150 -14.15 -4.03 -12.21
N GLN A 151 -14.90 -3.88 -11.13
CA GLN A 151 -14.50 -2.99 -10.02
C GLN A 151 -13.19 -3.45 -9.36
N LYS A 152 -13.02 -4.76 -9.17
CA LYS A 152 -11.79 -5.34 -8.66
C LYS A 152 -10.58 -5.03 -9.54
N GLU A 153 -10.71 -5.21 -10.85
CA GLU A 153 -9.64 -4.91 -11.81
C GLU A 153 -9.24 -3.44 -11.78
N LYS A 154 -10.22 -2.53 -11.77
CA LYS A 154 -9.96 -1.08 -11.64
C LYS A 154 -9.24 -0.74 -10.33
N LEU A 155 -9.67 -1.31 -9.23
CA LEU A 155 -9.06 -1.07 -7.92
C LEU A 155 -7.63 -1.63 -7.85
N GLN A 156 -7.38 -2.79 -8.46
CA GLN A 156 -6.04 -3.35 -8.57
C GLN A 156 -5.10 -2.47 -9.41
N GLN A 157 -5.59 -1.89 -10.50
CA GLN A 157 -4.82 -0.92 -11.30
C GLN A 157 -4.47 0.34 -10.49
N GLN A 158 -5.42 0.85 -9.70
CA GLN A 158 -5.16 2.00 -8.83
C GLN A 158 -4.10 1.68 -7.76
N ILE A 159 -4.17 0.51 -7.15
CA ILE A 159 -3.16 0.04 -6.18
C ILE A 159 -1.79 -0.08 -6.86
N GLY A 160 -1.71 -0.62 -8.06
CA GLY A 160 -0.47 -0.72 -8.84
C GLY A 160 0.13 0.65 -9.12
N SER A 161 -0.67 1.60 -9.59
CA SER A 161 -0.22 2.96 -9.88
C SER A 161 0.27 3.72 -8.64
N CYS A 162 -0.34 3.51 -7.48
CA CYS A 162 0.12 4.09 -6.22
C CYS A 162 1.48 3.51 -5.80
N SER A 163 1.66 2.19 -5.93
CA SER A 163 2.93 1.53 -5.61
C SER A 163 4.07 1.98 -6.52
N ASP A 164 3.81 2.22 -7.80
CA ASP A 164 4.82 2.70 -8.75
C ASP A 164 5.22 4.16 -8.49
N LYS A 165 4.29 5.01 -8.04
CA LYS A 165 4.59 6.38 -7.62
C LYS A 165 5.48 6.40 -6.38
N GLU A 166 5.21 5.53 -5.40
CA GLU A 166 6.04 5.40 -4.19
C GLU A 166 7.47 4.97 -4.53
N ARG A 167 7.65 4.04 -5.49
CA ARG A 167 8.96 3.58 -5.95
C ARG A 167 9.76 4.64 -6.71
N ARG A 168 9.10 5.54 -7.44
CA ARG A 168 9.72 6.59 -8.27
C ARG A 168 10.11 7.81 -7.48
N ASN A 169 9.64 7.98 -6.25
CA ASN A 169 9.96 9.14 -5.45
C ASN A 169 11.30 8.93 -4.71
N PRO A 170 12.42 9.51 -5.22
CA PRO A 170 13.76 9.26 -4.68
C PRO A 170 13.96 9.87 -3.28
N CYS A 171 13.08 10.78 -2.85
CA CYS A 171 13.14 11.39 -1.53
C CYS A 171 12.68 10.46 -0.40
N LEU A 172 12.21 9.25 -0.71
CA LEU A 172 11.65 8.30 0.25
C LEU A 172 12.56 7.07 0.51
N LYS A 173 13.74 7.04 -0.08
CA LYS A 173 14.81 6.09 0.19
C LYS A 173 15.93 6.77 0.96
#